data_9df5a4e6a88b88276a90fb4532239522
#
_entry.id   9df5a4e6a88b88276a90fb4532239522
#
_cell.length_a   1.000
_cell.length_b   1.000
_cell.length_c   1.000
_cell.angle_alpha   90.00
_cell.angle_beta   90.00
_cell.angle_gamma   90.00
#
_symmetry.space_group_name_H-M   'P 1'
#
loop_
_entity.id
_entity.type
_entity.pdbx_description
1 polymer ?
#
loop_
_entity_poly.entity_id
_entity_poly.type
_entity_poly.pdbx_seq_one_letter_code
_entity_poly.pdbx_strand_id
1 'polypeptide(L)'
;QRQMCIRDRVLTGGPGTGKTTTVKAILNLYEGIYDRVALCAPTGRAAKRLTELTGHSASTIHRLLEVDYSTGGVRFIHNEKNLLPFDVIILDEMSMVDAKLFQALLAAARYHCRIIMVGDADQLPSVGPGSVLGEILQADVLPTVRLNEIFRQAQKSMIVQNAHRIVEGQMPIKGGRDDDFFMIESTGLACQRLICDLVSTRLPKSYGYDPVRDIQV
;
A
#
# COMPACT_ATOMS: atom_id res chain seq x y z
N GLN A 1 -9.98 12.02 22.52
CA GLN A 1 -9.62 11.92 21.11
C GLN A 1 -8.13 12.14 20.94
N ARG A 2 -7.42 11.18 20.31
CA ARG A 2 -6.03 11.35 19.94
C ARG A 2 -5.95 12.40 18.82
N GLN A 3 -5.27 13.49 19.06
CA GLN A 3 -4.85 14.40 18.00
C GLN A 3 -3.59 13.83 17.35
N MET A 4 -3.46 13.99 16.03
CA MET A 4 -2.24 13.62 15.31
C MET A 4 -1.05 14.32 15.97
N CYS A 5 -0.07 13.55 16.39
CA CYS A 5 1.04 14.02 17.20
C CYS A 5 2.19 14.49 16.30
N ILE A 6 2.96 15.48 16.74
CA ILE A 6 4.21 15.92 16.07
C ILE A 6 5.23 14.78 15.86
N ARG A 7 5.01 13.64 16.50
CA ARG A 7 5.81 12.40 16.35
C ARG A 7 5.37 11.53 15.19
N ASP A 8 4.16 11.76 14.64
CA ASP A 8 3.67 11.04 13.46
C ASP A 8 4.42 11.55 12.22
N ARG A 9 4.61 10.69 11.24
CA ARG A 9 5.39 10.95 10.02
C ARG A 9 4.69 10.39 8.81
N VAL A 10 4.86 11.06 7.70
CA VAL A 10 4.45 10.58 6.38
C VAL A 10 5.68 10.30 5.53
N LEU A 11 5.71 9.13 4.90
CA LEU A 11 6.67 8.75 3.88
C LEU A 11 5.90 8.51 2.58
N THR A 12 6.13 9.33 1.57
CA THR A 12 5.46 9.19 0.27
C THR A 12 6.46 9.11 -0.86
N GLY A 13 6.04 8.52 -1.98
CA GLY A 13 6.83 8.41 -3.19
C GLY A 13 6.19 7.48 -4.19
N GLY A 14 6.49 7.66 -5.47
CA GLY A 14 5.96 6.86 -6.57
C GLY A 14 6.50 5.42 -6.62
N PRO A 15 6.14 4.66 -7.65
CA PRO A 15 6.65 3.31 -7.85
C PRO A 15 8.16 3.33 -8.07
N GLY A 16 8.87 2.34 -7.52
CA GLY A 16 10.31 2.19 -7.69
C GLY A 16 11.20 3.14 -6.86
N THR A 17 10.64 3.96 -5.95
CA THR A 17 11.38 4.91 -5.12
C THR A 17 11.94 4.30 -3.82
N GLY A 18 11.69 3.01 -3.55
CA GLY A 18 12.24 2.30 -2.40
C GLY A 18 11.48 2.47 -1.10
N LYS A 19 10.19 2.80 -1.13
CA LYS A 19 9.32 2.89 0.08
C LYS A 19 9.48 1.68 1.00
N THR A 20 9.34 0.47 0.48
CA THR A 20 9.41 -0.76 1.28
C THR A 20 10.80 -0.99 1.90
N THR A 21 11.87 -0.65 1.19
CA THR A 21 13.23 -0.71 1.72
C THR A 21 13.40 0.26 2.88
N THR A 22 12.85 1.47 2.74
CA THR A 22 12.85 2.48 3.80
C THR A 22 12.01 2.03 5.00
N VAL A 23 10.84 1.42 4.76
CA VAL A 23 10.00 0.82 5.82
C VAL A 23 10.78 -0.21 6.61
N LYS A 24 11.50 -1.12 5.93
CA LYS A 24 12.35 -2.13 6.60
C LYS A 24 13.43 -1.49 7.47
N ALA A 25 14.09 -0.44 6.98
CA ALA A 25 15.11 0.27 7.77
C ALA A 25 14.50 0.97 8.98
N ILE A 26 13.33 1.63 8.82
CA ILE A 26 12.59 2.27 9.91
C ILE A 26 12.15 1.23 10.95
N LEU A 27 11.63 0.09 10.51
CA LEU A 27 11.18 -1.00 11.39
C LEU A 27 12.33 -1.50 12.25
N ASN A 28 13.48 -1.82 11.65
CA ASN A 28 14.67 -2.28 12.39
C ASN A 28 15.16 -1.25 13.42
N LEU A 29 15.10 0.04 13.08
CA LEU A 29 15.46 1.11 14.03
C LEU A 29 14.48 1.16 15.20
N TYR A 30 13.18 1.06 14.96
CA TYR A 30 12.20 1.14 16.03
C TYR A 30 12.15 -0.10 16.92
N GLU A 31 12.38 -1.30 16.36
CA GLU A 31 12.50 -2.54 17.14
C GLU A 31 13.73 -2.53 18.07
N GLY A 32 14.79 -1.80 17.71
CA GLY A 32 15.92 -1.56 18.58
C GLY A 32 15.64 -0.59 19.77
N ILE A 33 14.51 0.12 19.73
CA ILE A 33 14.16 1.15 20.71
C ILE A 33 12.87 0.81 21.48
N TYR A 34 11.92 0.13 20.85
CA TYR A 34 10.58 -0.16 21.37
C TYR A 34 10.28 -1.64 21.29
N ASP A 35 9.70 -2.19 22.36
CA ASP A 35 9.34 -3.61 22.41
C ASP A 35 8.09 -3.94 21.61
N ARG A 36 7.25 -2.95 21.28
CA ARG A 36 5.92 -3.13 20.71
C ARG A 36 5.71 -2.28 19.45
N VAL A 37 6.20 -2.82 18.35
CA VAL A 37 6.05 -2.25 17.00
C VAL A 37 5.05 -3.09 16.22
N ALA A 38 4.03 -2.45 15.63
CA ALA A 38 3.10 -3.08 14.71
C ALA A 38 3.38 -2.65 13.27
N LEU A 39 3.32 -3.61 12.35
CA LEU A 39 3.39 -3.40 10.92
C LEU A 39 2.06 -3.80 10.30
N CYS A 40 1.41 -2.88 9.58
CA CYS A 40 0.09 -3.14 9.03
C CYS A 40 -0.15 -2.50 7.67
N ALA A 41 -1.17 -3.02 6.98
CA ALA A 41 -1.61 -2.55 5.67
C ALA A 41 -3.15 -2.65 5.57
N PRO A 42 -3.81 -1.96 4.62
CA PRO A 42 -5.27 -2.01 4.49
C PRO A 42 -5.80 -3.36 4.01
N THR A 43 -5.03 -4.11 3.21
CA THR A 43 -5.47 -5.39 2.60
C THR A 43 -4.59 -6.56 3.01
N GLY A 44 -5.17 -7.78 2.99
CA GLY A 44 -4.42 -9.00 3.29
C GLY A 44 -3.27 -9.27 2.32
N ARG A 45 -3.45 -8.94 1.05
CA ARG A 45 -2.39 -9.08 0.03
C ARG A 45 -1.22 -8.14 0.31
N ALA A 46 -1.51 -6.87 0.62
CA ALA A 46 -0.48 -5.89 0.97
C ALA A 46 0.25 -6.30 2.25
N ALA A 47 -0.46 -6.74 3.30
CA ALA A 47 0.14 -7.23 4.53
C ALA A 47 1.05 -8.46 4.30
N LYS A 48 0.59 -9.43 3.48
CA LYS A 48 1.41 -10.60 3.13
C LYS A 48 2.70 -10.18 2.41
N ARG A 49 2.58 -9.33 1.39
CA ARG A 49 3.73 -8.80 0.65
C ARG A 49 4.70 -8.04 1.56
N LEU A 50 4.16 -7.24 2.47
CA LEU A 50 4.95 -6.48 3.43
C LEU A 50 5.72 -7.43 4.37
N THR A 51 5.10 -8.52 4.83
CA THR A 51 5.78 -9.58 5.60
C THR A 51 6.92 -10.22 4.81
N GLU A 52 6.69 -10.60 3.56
CA GLU A 52 7.69 -11.22 2.69
C GLU A 52 8.92 -10.31 2.45
N LEU A 53 8.68 -9.01 2.25
CA LEU A 53 9.75 -8.05 1.94
C LEU A 53 10.52 -7.58 3.17
N THR A 54 9.86 -7.44 4.31
CA THR A 54 10.51 -6.98 5.55
C THR A 54 11.10 -8.12 6.38
N GLY A 55 10.53 -9.32 6.26
CA GLY A 55 10.83 -10.45 7.13
C GLY A 55 10.10 -10.40 8.48
N HIS A 56 9.24 -9.41 8.71
CA HIS A 56 8.49 -9.20 9.95
C HIS A 56 7.00 -9.43 9.73
N SER A 57 6.31 -9.95 10.74
CA SER A 57 4.86 -10.21 10.63
C SER A 57 4.08 -8.93 10.48
N ALA A 58 3.35 -8.79 9.38
CA ALA A 58 2.42 -7.70 9.13
C ALA A 58 0.98 -8.22 9.15
N SER A 59 0.04 -7.39 9.59
CA SER A 59 -1.39 -7.71 9.62
C SER A 59 -2.21 -6.68 8.84
N THR A 60 -3.49 -6.97 8.61
CA THR A 60 -4.39 -5.91 8.15
C THR A 60 -4.78 -5.00 9.30
N ILE A 61 -5.15 -3.73 8.98
CA ILE A 61 -5.66 -2.79 9.99
C ILE A 61 -6.89 -3.38 10.69
N HIS A 62 -7.79 -4.03 9.95
CA HIS A 62 -8.97 -4.69 10.50
C HIS A 62 -8.60 -5.80 11.50
N ARG A 63 -7.59 -6.60 11.20
CA ARG A 63 -7.10 -7.64 12.10
C ARG A 63 -6.40 -7.05 13.33
N LEU A 64 -5.68 -5.93 13.15
CA LEU A 64 -5.04 -5.22 14.25
C LEU A 64 -6.08 -4.66 15.23
N LEU A 65 -7.19 -4.13 14.71
CA LEU A 65 -8.30 -3.59 15.50
C LEU A 65 -9.23 -4.65 16.06
N GLU A 66 -9.13 -5.90 15.60
CA GLU A 66 -9.99 -7.05 15.94
C GLU A 66 -11.47 -6.75 15.72
N VAL A 67 -12.07 -7.38 14.70
CA VAL A 67 -13.48 -7.16 14.37
C VAL A 67 -14.37 -8.01 15.25
N ASP A 68 -15.32 -7.38 15.92
CA ASP A 68 -16.39 -8.05 16.65
C ASP A 68 -17.63 -8.23 15.75
N TYR A 69 -17.96 -9.48 15.48
CA TYR A 69 -19.12 -9.86 14.67
C TYR A 69 -20.40 -10.15 15.51
N SER A 70 -20.32 -10.07 16.84
CA SER A 70 -21.41 -10.50 17.73
C SER A 70 -22.64 -9.58 17.71
N THR A 71 -22.52 -8.36 17.21
CA THR A 71 -23.55 -7.30 17.36
C THR A 71 -24.30 -6.95 16.06
N GLY A 72 -24.15 -7.75 14.99
CA GLY A 72 -24.82 -7.52 13.69
C GLY A 72 -24.30 -6.33 12.89
N GLY A 73 -23.20 -5.70 13.30
CA GLY A 73 -22.49 -4.64 12.59
C GLY A 73 -20.98 -4.77 12.76
N VAL A 74 -20.21 -4.09 11.92
CA VAL A 74 -18.74 -4.06 12.05
C VAL A 74 -18.39 -3.15 13.24
N ARG A 75 -17.95 -3.74 14.34
CA ARG A 75 -17.37 -3.03 15.48
C ARG A 75 -15.95 -3.51 15.70
N PHE A 76 -15.11 -2.62 16.20
CA PHE A 76 -13.74 -2.97 16.56
C PHE A 76 -13.63 -3.19 18.08
N ILE A 77 -12.96 -4.27 18.48
CA ILE A 77 -12.64 -4.57 19.87
C ILE A 77 -11.69 -3.52 20.43
N HIS A 78 -10.66 -3.19 19.64
CA HIS A 78 -9.78 -2.08 19.98
C HIS A 78 -10.39 -0.75 19.54
N ASN A 79 -10.54 0.15 20.51
CA ASN A 79 -11.16 1.47 20.38
C ASN A 79 -10.65 2.39 21.52
N GLU A 80 -11.26 3.55 21.70
CA GLU A 80 -10.90 4.52 22.73
C GLU A 80 -10.97 4.01 24.18
N LYS A 81 -11.74 2.94 24.45
CA LYS A 81 -11.85 2.28 25.77
C LYS A 81 -10.92 1.09 25.92
N ASN A 82 -10.47 0.52 24.83
CA ASN A 82 -9.57 -0.63 24.77
C ASN A 82 -8.44 -0.35 23.77
N LEU A 83 -7.40 0.33 24.20
CA LEU A 83 -6.33 0.81 23.34
C LEU A 83 -5.42 -0.34 22.85
N LEU A 84 -4.91 -0.19 21.63
CA LEU A 84 -3.88 -1.04 21.07
C LEU A 84 -2.61 -1.03 21.93
N PRO A 85 -1.95 -2.17 22.16
CA PRO A 85 -0.79 -2.26 23.02
C PRO A 85 0.54 -1.82 22.38
N PHE A 86 0.50 -1.07 21.29
CA PHE A 86 1.70 -0.71 20.52
C PHE A 86 2.22 0.68 20.82
N ASP A 87 3.54 0.83 20.75
CA ASP A 87 4.26 2.09 20.93
C ASP A 87 4.55 2.75 19.56
N VAL A 88 4.65 1.91 18.50
CA VAL A 88 4.80 2.35 17.12
C VAL A 88 3.87 1.53 16.22
N ILE A 89 3.21 2.18 15.29
CA ILE A 89 2.42 1.55 14.21
C ILE A 89 2.97 2.08 12.89
N ILE A 90 3.47 1.16 12.06
CA ILE A 90 3.88 1.46 10.68
C ILE A 90 2.74 0.99 9.77
N LEU A 91 2.13 1.92 9.05
CA LEU A 91 1.00 1.71 8.18
C LEU A 91 1.42 1.92 6.73
N ASP A 92 1.51 0.83 5.96
CA ASP A 92 1.83 0.87 4.53
C ASP A 92 0.56 0.90 3.66
N GLU A 93 0.71 1.26 2.40
CA GLU A 93 -0.37 1.44 1.40
C GLU A 93 -1.48 2.40 1.89
N MET A 94 -1.08 3.51 2.50
CA MET A 94 -1.99 4.49 3.11
C MET A 94 -2.97 5.11 2.11
N SER A 95 -2.67 5.14 0.82
CA SER A 95 -3.58 5.59 -0.25
C SER A 95 -4.91 4.83 -0.29
N MET A 96 -4.90 3.55 0.12
CA MET A 96 -6.08 2.69 0.16
C MET A 96 -6.88 2.77 1.48
N VAL A 97 -6.46 3.59 2.44
CA VAL A 97 -7.11 3.72 3.75
C VAL A 97 -8.15 4.83 3.71
N ASP A 98 -9.40 4.48 3.97
CA ASP A 98 -10.48 5.45 4.06
C ASP A 98 -10.54 6.18 5.42
N ALA A 99 -11.32 7.26 5.47
CA ALA A 99 -11.42 8.10 6.66
C ALA A 99 -12.00 7.35 7.87
N LYS A 100 -12.94 6.41 7.67
CA LYS A 100 -13.56 5.66 8.77
C LYS A 100 -12.57 4.68 9.40
N LEU A 101 -11.83 3.95 8.57
CA LEU A 101 -10.82 3.00 9.03
C LEU A 101 -9.66 3.72 9.72
N PHE A 102 -9.23 4.86 9.17
CA PHE A 102 -8.20 5.67 9.79
C PHE A 102 -8.65 6.27 11.12
N GLN A 103 -9.87 6.78 11.21
CA GLN A 103 -10.47 7.27 12.45
C GLN A 103 -10.51 6.17 13.52
N ALA A 104 -10.92 4.96 13.16
CA ALA A 104 -10.94 3.82 14.08
C ALA A 104 -9.54 3.46 14.60
N LEU A 105 -8.53 3.47 13.71
CA LEU A 105 -7.13 3.24 14.11
C LEU A 105 -6.63 4.33 15.07
N LEU A 106 -6.91 5.61 14.77
CA LEU A 106 -6.53 6.72 15.63
C LEU A 106 -7.21 6.66 17.00
N ALA A 107 -8.49 6.27 17.05
CA ALA A 107 -9.24 6.12 18.30
C ALA A 107 -8.67 5.00 19.19
N ALA A 108 -8.20 3.92 18.56
CA ALA A 108 -7.60 2.78 19.25
C ALA A 108 -6.11 2.99 19.62
N ALA A 109 -5.42 3.90 18.97
CA ALA A 109 -4.01 4.14 19.23
C ALA A 109 -3.79 4.89 20.57
N ARG A 110 -2.76 4.46 21.33
CA ARG A 110 -2.36 5.17 22.56
C ARG A 110 -1.91 6.59 22.25
N TYR A 111 -2.07 7.50 23.20
CA TYR A 111 -1.65 8.90 23.05
C TYR A 111 -0.18 9.07 22.66
N HIS A 112 0.70 8.23 23.21
CA HIS A 112 2.14 8.26 22.91
C HIS A 112 2.57 7.36 21.74
N CYS A 113 1.65 6.61 21.16
CA CYS A 113 1.92 5.76 20.00
C CYS A 113 2.32 6.63 18.81
N ARG A 114 3.40 6.27 18.13
CA ARG A 114 3.82 6.89 16.88
C ARG A 114 3.17 6.20 15.71
N ILE A 115 2.69 6.96 14.75
CA ILE A 115 2.16 6.40 13.50
C ILE A 115 3.05 6.87 12.36
N ILE A 116 3.63 5.92 11.65
CA ILE A 116 4.39 6.14 10.42
C ILE A 116 3.49 5.72 9.26
N MET A 117 3.05 6.68 8.50
CA MET A 117 2.16 6.48 7.35
C MET A 117 2.98 6.43 6.07
N VAL A 118 2.88 5.34 5.34
CA VAL A 118 3.61 5.11 4.10
C VAL A 118 2.63 4.90 2.97
N GLY A 119 2.85 5.57 1.85
CA GLY A 119 1.94 5.43 0.70
C GLY A 119 2.41 6.21 -0.50
N ASP A 120 1.62 6.11 -1.55
CA ASP A 120 1.85 6.80 -2.80
C ASP A 120 0.62 7.70 -3.06
N ALA A 121 0.85 9.01 -3.05
CA ALA A 121 -0.24 9.99 -3.21
C ALA A 121 -0.84 10.00 -4.63
N ASP A 122 -0.10 9.47 -5.61
CA ASP A 122 -0.52 9.44 -7.01
C ASP A 122 -1.27 8.14 -7.37
N GLN A 123 -1.34 7.18 -6.43
CA GLN A 123 -2.17 5.99 -6.59
C GLN A 123 -3.65 6.30 -6.41
N LEU A 124 -4.50 5.40 -6.91
CA LEU A 124 -5.96 5.49 -6.74
C LEU A 124 -6.31 5.57 -5.24
N PRO A 125 -7.24 6.46 -4.87
CA PRO A 125 -7.69 6.58 -3.50
C PRO A 125 -8.50 5.34 -3.06
N SER A 126 -8.81 5.28 -1.76
CA SER A 126 -9.66 4.24 -1.19
C SER A 126 -11.05 4.23 -1.85
N VAL A 127 -11.70 3.06 -1.87
CA VAL A 127 -13.10 2.92 -2.31
C VAL A 127 -14.06 3.55 -1.29
N GLY A 128 -13.66 3.57 -0.02
CA GLY A 128 -14.41 4.23 1.06
C GLY A 128 -14.24 5.76 1.02
N PRO A 129 -15.01 6.48 1.85
CA PRO A 129 -15.02 7.95 1.83
C PRO A 129 -13.70 8.56 2.34
N GLY A 130 -13.24 9.61 1.64
CA GLY A 130 -12.07 10.41 1.99
C GLY A 130 -10.78 9.94 1.35
N SER A 131 -9.90 10.89 1.01
CA SER A 131 -8.54 10.65 0.53
C SER A 131 -7.55 11.04 1.63
N VAL A 132 -7.48 10.20 2.68
CA VAL A 132 -6.76 10.55 3.92
C VAL A 132 -5.31 10.95 3.68
N LEU A 133 -4.56 10.16 2.89
CA LEU A 133 -3.17 10.48 2.57
C LEU A 133 -3.06 11.81 1.81
N GLY A 134 -3.88 11.99 0.76
CA GLY A 134 -3.89 13.21 -0.05
C GLY A 134 -4.24 14.44 0.77
N GLU A 135 -5.25 14.35 1.63
CA GLU A 135 -5.69 15.46 2.50
C GLU A 135 -4.62 15.82 3.53
N ILE A 136 -3.95 14.83 4.15
CA ILE A 136 -2.83 15.08 5.09
C ILE A 136 -1.66 15.78 4.38
N LEU A 137 -1.31 15.34 3.17
CA LEU A 137 -0.24 15.93 2.38
C LEU A 137 -0.57 17.35 1.90
N GLN A 138 -1.83 17.59 1.53
CA GLN A 138 -2.30 18.92 1.11
C GLN A 138 -2.36 19.90 2.29
N ALA A 139 -2.78 19.42 3.45
CA ALA A 139 -2.87 20.25 4.66
C ALA A 139 -1.51 20.56 5.29
N ASP A 140 -0.45 19.83 4.92
CA ASP A 140 0.93 19.97 5.42
C ASP A 140 1.04 20.02 6.97
N VAL A 141 0.18 19.23 7.63
CA VAL A 141 0.07 19.20 9.10
C VAL A 141 1.06 18.25 9.77
N LEU A 142 1.72 17.40 8.99
CA LEU A 142 2.68 16.40 9.49
C LEU A 142 4.02 16.48 8.75
N PRO A 143 5.13 16.24 9.45
CA PRO A 143 6.42 16.09 8.81
C PRO A 143 6.38 14.99 7.76
N THR A 144 6.67 15.36 6.52
CA THR A 144 6.60 14.48 5.35
C THR A 144 7.95 14.31 4.70
N VAL A 145 8.32 13.07 4.42
CA VAL A 145 9.48 12.72 3.60
C VAL A 145 8.98 12.23 2.23
N ARG A 146 9.45 12.87 1.17
CA ARG A 146 9.13 12.50 -0.21
C ARG A 146 10.31 11.80 -0.85
N LEU A 147 10.12 10.57 -1.31
CA LEU A 147 11.11 9.81 -2.07
C LEU A 147 10.89 10.10 -3.56
N ASN A 148 11.74 10.92 -4.14
CA ASN A 148 11.60 11.35 -5.53
C ASN A 148 12.55 10.60 -6.48
N GLU A 149 13.56 9.90 -5.94
CA GLU A 149 14.55 9.20 -6.77
C GLU A 149 14.08 7.78 -7.08
N ILE A 150 14.02 7.45 -8.36
CA ILE A 150 13.74 6.11 -8.85
C ILE A 150 15.05 5.33 -8.88
N PHE A 151 15.09 4.17 -8.22
CA PHE A 151 16.29 3.32 -8.25
C PHE A 151 16.64 2.87 -9.67
N ARG A 152 17.95 2.75 -9.97
CA ARG A 152 18.46 2.38 -11.30
C ARG A 152 17.80 1.13 -11.90
N GLN A 153 17.52 0.11 -11.11
CA GLN A 153 16.84 -1.09 -11.58
C GLN A 153 15.39 -0.81 -11.99
N ALA A 154 14.70 0.02 -11.22
CA ALA A 154 13.32 0.43 -11.52
C ALA A 154 13.25 1.38 -12.73
N GLN A 155 14.29 2.16 -12.99
CA GLN A 155 14.36 3.03 -14.18
C GLN A 155 14.34 2.26 -15.50
N LYS A 156 14.76 1.00 -15.51
CA LYS A 156 14.72 0.14 -16.71
C LYS A 156 13.35 -0.48 -16.96
N SER A 157 12.47 -0.51 -15.96
CA SER A 157 11.13 -1.05 -16.08
C SER A 157 10.23 -0.08 -16.85
N MET A 158 9.66 -0.54 -17.96
CA MET A 158 8.65 0.22 -18.71
C MET A 158 7.36 0.40 -17.93
N ILE A 159 7.03 -0.53 -17.02
CA ILE A 159 5.89 -0.38 -16.09
C ILE A 159 6.10 0.86 -15.23
N VAL A 160 7.27 1.02 -14.63
CA VAL A 160 7.60 2.17 -13.75
C VAL A 160 7.64 3.47 -14.54
N GLN A 161 8.30 3.48 -15.71
CA GLN A 161 8.36 4.67 -16.57
C GLN A 161 6.96 5.11 -17.00
N ASN A 162 6.12 4.18 -17.44
CA ASN A 162 4.77 4.48 -17.87
C ASN A 162 3.87 4.93 -16.72
N ALA A 163 4.04 4.40 -15.50
CA ALA A 163 3.34 4.89 -14.33
C ALA A 163 3.64 6.37 -14.06
N HIS A 164 4.90 6.78 -14.11
CA HIS A 164 5.28 8.20 -13.96
C HIS A 164 4.73 9.07 -15.09
N ARG A 165 4.80 8.60 -16.34
CA ARG A 165 4.23 9.32 -17.48
C ARG A 165 2.73 9.56 -17.33
N ILE A 166 1.99 8.56 -16.85
CA ILE A 166 0.53 8.68 -16.62
C ILE A 166 0.25 9.72 -15.53
N VAL A 167 1.00 9.72 -14.44
CA VAL A 167 0.89 10.73 -13.37
C VAL A 167 1.15 12.15 -13.90
N GLU A 168 2.10 12.30 -14.82
CA GLU A 168 2.39 13.57 -15.51
C GLU A 168 1.39 13.93 -16.63
N GLY A 169 0.33 13.13 -16.83
CA GLY A 169 -0.66 13.33 -17.88
C GLY A 169 -0.17 12.98 -19.29
N GLN A 170 0.93 12.23 -19.39
CA GLN A 170 1.49 11.80 -20.67
C GLN A 170 0.96 10.40 -21.06
N MET A 171 0.87 10.15 -22.37
CA MET A 171 0.53 8.81 -22.86
C MET A 171 1.62 7.79 -22.57
N PRO A 172 1.27 6.56 -22.16
CA PRO A 172 2.24 5.49 -21.98
C PRO A 172 2.92 5.13 -23.29
N ILE A 173 4.19 4.71 -23.21
CA ILE A 173 4.97 4.23 -24.35
C ILE A 173 4.74 2.73 -24.49
N LYS A 174 4.51 2.26 -25.71
CA LYS A 174 4.46 0.82 -26.02
C LYS A 174 5.83 0.21 -25.82
N GLY A 175 5.90 -0.86 -25.04
CA GLY A 175 7.13 -1.64 -24.87
C GLY A 175 7.47 -2.47 -26.12
N GLY A 176 8.74 -2.81 -26.26
CA GLY A 176 9.26 -3.75 -27.22
C GLY A 176 9.13 -5.22 -26.74
N ARG A 177 9.73 -6.15 -27.49
CA ARG A 177 9.59 -7.60 -27.24
C ARG A 177 10.19 -8.04 -25.88
N ASP A 178 11.24 -7.35 -25.44
CA ASP A 178 12.01 -7.70 -24.25
C ASP A 178 11.67 -6.81 -23.04
N ASP A 179 10.65 -5.96 -23.19
CA ASP A 179 10.18 -5.08 -22.11
C ASP A 179 9.16 -5.77 -21.21
N ASP A 180 8.91 -5.17 -20.05
CA ASP A 180 7.95 -5.65 -19.04
C ASP A 180 6.54 -5.04 -19.18
N PHE A 181 6.31 -4.20 -20.21
CA PHE A 181 5.02 -3.52 -20.45
C PHE A 181 4.57 -3.66 -21.90
N PHE A 182 3.33 -4.11 -22.10
CA PHE A 182 2.73 -4.31 -23.42
C PHE A 182 1.36 -3.66 -23.50
N MET A 183 1.03 -3.08 -24.65
CA MET A 183 -0.30 -2.57 -24.95
C MET A 183 -0.87 -3.30 -26.17
N ILE A 184 -2.03 -3.92 -25.99
CA ILE A 184 -2.76 -4.60 -27.06
C ILE A 184 -4.12 -3.92 -27.21
N GLU A 185 -4.40 -3.37 -28.37
CA GLU A 185 -5.68 -2.75 -28.67
C GLU A 185 -6.74 -3.81 -28.94
N SER A 186 -7.84 -3.76 -28.21
CA SER A 186 -8.97 -4.67 -28.39
C SER A 186 -10.23 -4.08 -27.77
N THR A 187 -11.40 -4.47 -28.27
CA THR A 187 -12.70 -3.94 -27.80
C THR A 187 -13.75 -5.05 -27.65
N GLY A 188 -14.68 -4.84 -26.73
CA GLY A 188 -15.85 -5.70 -26.52
C GLY A 188 -15.52 -7.18 -26.32
N LEU A 189 -16.24 -8.06 -27.02
CA LEU A 189 -16.07 -9.52 -26.91
C LEU A 189 -14.69 -10.01 -27.37
N ALA A 190 -14.02 -9.29 -28.28
CA ALA A 190 -12.67 -9.63 -28.71
C ALA A 190 -11.66 -9.45 -27.56
N CYS A 191 -11.84 -8.43 -26.71
CA CYS A 191 -11.03 -8.21 -25.52
C CYS A 191 -11.16 -9.37 -24.52
N GLN A 192 -12.38 -9.83 -24.25
CA GLN A 192 -12.61 -10.98 -23.35
C GLN A 192 -11.91 -12.25 -23.86
N ARG A 193 -12.06 -12.56 -25.15
CA ARG A 193 -11.38 -13.72 -25.76
C ARG A 193 -9.86 -13.59 -25.70
N LEU A 194 -9.35 -12.40 -25.95
CA LEU A 194 -7.91 -12.13 -25.89
C LEU A 194 -7.37 -12.33 -24.47
N ILE A 195 -8.05 -11.83 -23.44
CA ILE A 195 -7.67 -12.03 -22.04
C ILE A 195 -7.65 -13.53 -21.69
N CYS A 196 -8.72 -14.26 -22.05
CA CYS A 196 -8.77 -15.71 -21.84
C CYS A 196 -7.62 -16.44 -22.53
N ASP A 197 -7.33 -16.12 -23.80
CA ASP A 197 -6.23 -16.73 -24.57
C ASP A 197 -4.86 -16.39 -23.98
N LEU A 198 -4.64 -15.14 -23.57
CA LEU A 198 -3.41 -14.72 -22.88
C LEU A 198 -3.18 -15.53 -21.61
N VAL A 199 -4.18 -15.62 -20.75
CA VAL A 199 -4.05 -16.28 -19.44
C VAL A 199 -3.93 -17.79 -19.56
N SER A 200 -4.76 -18.42 -20.40
CA SER A 200 -4.83 -19.90 -20.48
C SER A 200 -3.78 -20.52 -21.40
N THR A 201 -3.29 -19.77 -22.37
CA THR A 201 -2.49 -20.37 -23.47
C THR A 201 -1.17 -19.64 -23.71
N ARG A 202 -1.21 -18.33 -24.03
CA ARG A 202 -0.04 -17.63 -24.55
C ARG A 202 1.02 -17.38 -23.49
N LEU A 203 0.66 -16.83 -22.31
CA LEU A 203 1.61 -16.57 -21.23
C LEU A 203 2.17 -17.86 -20.63
N PRO A 204 1.36 -18.91 -20.35
CA PRO A 204 1.89 -20.21 -19.94
C PRO A 204 2.89 -20.81 -20.92
N LYS A 205 2.59 -20.79 -22.22
CA LYS A 205 3.50 -21.32 -23.26
C LYS A 205 4.78 -20.53 -23.42
N SER A 206 4.70 -19.17 -23.31
CA SER A 206 5.85 -18.30 -23.57
C SER A 206 6.79 -18.15 -22.39
N TYR A 207 6.24 -18.15 -21.18
CA TYR A 207 6.98 -17.84 -19.95
C TYR A 207 6.95 -18.95 -18.89
N GLY A 208 6.18 -20.01 -19.12
CA GLY A 208 6.02 -21.10 -18.15
C GLY A 208 5.17 -20.74 -16.93
N TYR A 209 4.37 -19.67 -17.02
CA TYR A 209 3.53 -19.22 -15.89
C TYR A 209 2.36 -20.17 -15.63
N ASP A 210 2.07 -20.40 -14.35
CA ASP A 210 0.84 -21.05 -13.91
C ASP A 210 -0.32 -20.04 -13.98
N PRO A 211 -1.42 -20.34 -14.72
CA PRO A 211 -2.54 -19.41 -14.90
C PRO A 211 -3.21 -18.95 -13.60
N VAL A 212 -3.16 -19.75 -12.55
CA VAL A 212 -3.85 -19.47 -11.27
C VAL A 212 -2.91 -18.83 -10.26
N ARG A 213 -1.63 -19.21 -10.27
CA ARG A 213 -0.66 -18.76 -9.27
C ARG A 213 0.09 -17.51 -9.69
N ASP A 214 0.45 -17.42 -10.98
CA ASP A 214 1.40 -16.43 -11.48
C ASP A 214 0.72 -15.29 -12.26
N ILE A 215 -0.55 -15.48 -12.72
CA ILE A 215 -1.26 -14.50 -13.54
C ILE A 215 -2.43 -13.92 -12.76
N GLN A 216 -2.54 -12.60 -12.78
CA GLN A 216 -3.66 -11.84 -12.22
C GLN A 216 -4.32 -11.02 -13.33
N VAL A 217 -5.65 -11.05 -13.38
CA VAL A 217 -6.50 -10.25 -14.29
C VAL A 217 -7.33 -9.28 -13.49
#